data_478bfb9db6ba57f5c70d16f33c487a37
#
_entry.id   478bfb9db6ba57f5c70d16f33c487a37
#
_cell.length_a   1.000
_cell.length_b   1.000
_cell.length_c   1.000
_cell.angle_alpha   90.00
_cell.angle_beta   90.00
_cell.angle_gamma   90.00
#
_symmetry.space_group_name_H-M   'P 1'
#
loop_
_entity.id
_entity.type
_entity.pdbx_description
1 polymer ?
#
loop_
_entity_poly.entity_id
_entity_poly.type
_entity_poly.pdbx_seq_one_letter_code
_entity_poly.pdbx_strand_id
1 'polypeptide(L)'
;MTLDPTHGVADLVRRARDPHAPIQAQHAAFAVLVERFEEMAFATALRSCDEPELARDACQEAFLLAWRRLPALREPAAFGGWLKRLIHTQCFRVRRRRGVRAEIPDSAGIADRASDTAELVSRRDERQLIRRAVTALPVGEREAVILFYFLGEPLREIARALGVSVGLAGKRIYTARLRLRRALPRSITVTFLATTPAPAFTRRIRAGVFDEFVGEYRFPNRPDHRVIVRREGQVLASYAGGQRNVLASRRQDVLTPTEYDGEARFQRNRRGRVTRFVYYEFGRRLGVAHKVARRAR
;
A
#
# COMPACT_ATOMS: atom_id res chain seq x y z
N MET A 1 8.80 -26.74 27.36
CA MET A 1 9.68 -25.57 27.64
C MET A 1 8.79 -24.35 27.51
N THR A 2 8.19 -23.92 28.62
CA THR A 2 7.30 -22.76 28.69
C THR A 2 8.15 -21.49 28.52
N LEU A 3 7.84 -20.71 27.51
CA LEU A 3 8.49 -19.40 27.30
C LEU A 3 8.03 -18.44 28.42
N ASP A 4 8.98 -17.75 29.03
CA ASP A 4 8.72 -16.73 30.04
C ASP A 4 7.85 -15.60 29.45
N PRO A 5 6.69 -15.29 30.03
CA PRO A 5 5.80 -14.23 29.59
C PRO A 5 6.41 -12.81 29.64
N THR A 6 7.59 -12.65 30.27
CA THR A 6 8.29 -11.37 30.36
C THR A 6 9.02 -10.96 29.07
N HIS A 7 9.14 -11.85 28.08
CA HIS A 7 9.80 -11.52 26.80
C HIS A 7 9.09 -10.36 26.08
N GLY A 8 9.89 -9.42 25.59
CA GLY A 8 9.37 -8.29 24.79
C GLY A 8 8.71 -8.76 23.48
N VAL A 9 7.68 -8.05 23.02
CA VAL A 9 6.96 -8.36 21.77
C VAL A 9 7.92 -8.54 20.58
N ALA A 10 8.92 -7.65 20.46
CA ALA A 10 9.90 -7.72 19.37
C ALA A 10 10.75 -9.00 19.41
N ASP A 11 11.04 -9.51 20.61
CA ASP A 11 11.81 -10.74 20.78
C ASP A 11 10.97 -11.97 20.45
N LEU A 12 9.73 -12.02 20.93
CA LEU A 12 8.78 -13.08 20.55
C LEU A 12 8.58 -13.16 19.05
N VAL A 13 8.44 -12.02 18.37
CA VAL A 13 8.33 -11.98 16.89
C VAL A 13 9.59 -12.52 16.23
N ARG A 14 10.79 -12.15 16.71
CA ARG A 14 12.04 -12.67 16.16
C ARG A 14 12.13 -14.18 16.30
N ARG A 15 11.80 -14.72 17.48
CA ARG A 15 11.80 -16.18 17.73
C ARG A 15 10.76 -16.91 16.89
N ALA A 16 9.56 -16.37 16.78
CA ALA A 16 8.47 -17.00 16.02
C ALA A 16 8.75 -17.07 14.50
N ARG A 17 9.61 -16.19 13.97
CA ARG A 17 9.97 -16.15 12.55
C ARG A 17 11.37 -16.66 12.22
N ASP A 18 12.11 -17.18 13.20
CA ASP A 18 13.47 -17.67 12.99
C ASP A 18 13.44 -18.98 12.18
N PRO A 19 13.92 -19.02 10.93
CA PRO A 19 13.86 -20.20 10.08
C PRO A 19 14.82 -21.32 10.56
N HIS A 20 15.75 -21.02 11.46
CA HIS A 20 16.70 -21.98 12.02
C HIS A 20 16.23 -22.59 13.34
N ALA A 21 15.20 -22.01 13.98
CA ALA A 21 14.62 -22.55 15.19
C ALA A 21 13.70 -23.76 14.89
N PRO A 22 13.63 -24.76 15.79
CA PRO A 22 12.64 -25.83 15.67
C PRO A 22 11.23 -25.28 15.57
N ILE A 23 10.38 -25.92 14.74
CA ILE A 23 9.00 -25.44 14.49
C ILE A 23 8.19 -25.33 15.78
N GLN A 24 8.43 -26.23 16.75
CA GLN A 24 7.77 -26.17 18.07
C GLN A 24 8.14 -24.90 18.84
N ALA A 25 9.39 -24.44 18.74
CA ALA A 25 9.85 -23.20 19.38
C ALA A 25 9.24 -21.96 18.70
N GLN A 26 9.11 -21.98 17.35
CA GLN A 26 8.43 -20.93 16.61
C GLN A 26 6.94 -20.84 17.02
N HIS A 27 6.25 -21.98 17.07
CA HIS A 27 4.84 -22.07 17.50
C HIS A 27 4.66 -21.60 18.94
N ALA A 28 5.53 -22.02 19.87
CA ALA A 28 5.46 -21.58 21.26
C ALA A 28 5.62 -20.07 21.41
N ALA A 29 6.56 -19.46 20.67
CA ALA A 29 6.73 -18.00 20.67
C ALA A 29 5.51 -17.27 20.08
N PHE A 30 4.90 -17.81 19.03
CA PHE A 30 3.69 -17.23 18.44
C PHE A 30 2.46 -17.42 19.34
N ALA A 31 2.35 -18.53 20.05
CA ALA A 31 1.26 -18.75 21.01
C ALA A 31 1.25 -17.69 22.11
N VAL A 32 2.42 -17.32 22.64
CA VAL A 32 2.52 -16.20 23.61
C VAL A 32 2.10 -14.86 23.00
N LEU A 33 2.38 -14.63 21.69
CA LEU A 33 1.87 -13.44 21.01
C LEU A 33 0.34 -13.47 20.87
N VAL A 34 -0.25 -14.62 20.57
CA VAL A 34 -1.71 -14.78 20.49
C VAL A 34 -2.33 -14.45 21.84
N GLU A 35 -1.90 -15.10 22.93
CA GLU A 35 -2.36 -14.87 24.28
C GLU A 35 -2.31 -13.38 24.69
N ARG A 36 -1.17 -12.72 24.40
CA ARG A 36 -0.97 -11.31 24.75
C ARG A 36 -1.86 -10.35 23.97
N PHE A 37 -2.25 -10.70 22.76
CA PHE A 37 -2.97 -9.81 21.87
C PHE A 37 -4.43 -10.20 21.61
N GLU A 38 -4.93 -11.33 22.15
CA GLU A 38 -6.29 -11.81 21.86
C GLU A 38 -7.38 -10.86 22.35
N GLU A 39 -7.27 -10.29 23.55
CA GLU A 39 -8.24 -9.31 24.07
C GLU A 39 -8.29 -8.05 23.19
N MET A 40 -7.13 -7.51 22.83
CA MET A 40 -7.03 -6.36 21.93
C MET A 40 -7.60 -6.69 20.56
N ALA A 41 -7.30 -7.89 20.06
CA ALA A 41 -7.78 -8.37 18.77
C ALA A 41 -9.32 -8.48 18.77
N PHE A 42 -9.89 -9.13 19.77
CA PHE A 42 -11.33 -9.29 19.91
C PHE A 42 -12.05 -7.95 20.07
N ALA A 43 -11.56 -7.07 20.96
CA ALA A 43 -12.11 -5.73 21.14
C ALA A 43 -12.04 -4.89 19.84
N THR A 44 -10.98 -5.05 19.04
CA THR A 44 -10.85 -4.38 17.74
C THR A 44 -11.83 -4.94 16.71
N ALA A 45 -11.97 -6.26 16.67
CA ALA A 45 -12.89 -6.93 15.74
C ALA A 45 -14.35 -6.65 16.10
N LEU A 46 -14.72 -6.69 17.39
CA LEU A 46 -16.08 -6.45 17.84
C LEU A 46 -16.57 -5.05 17.46
N ARG A 47 -15.72 -4.03 17.59
CA ARG A 47 -16.05 -2.66 17.14
C ARG A 47 -16.25 -2.55 15.64
N SER A 48 -15.69 -3.49 14.86
CA SER A 48 -15.76 -3.46 13.39
C SER A 48 -16.84 -4.38 12.82
N CYS A 49 -17.22 -5.42 13.54
CA CYS A 49 -18.16 -6.45 13.08
C CYS A 49 -19.55 -6.34 13.69
N ASP A 50 -19.72 -5.65 14.82
CA ASP A 50 -20.95 -5.50 15.61
C ASP A 50 -21.55 -6.82 16.16
N GLU A 51 -21.09 -7.98 15.66
CA GLU A 51 -21.52 -9.31 16.06
C GLU A 51 -20.34 -10.10 16.67
N PRO A 52 -20.49 -10.66 17.92
CA PRO A 52 -19.40 -11.37 18.60
C PRO A 52 -18.87 -12.60 17.84
N GLU A 53 -19.72 -13.33 17.15
CA GLU A 53 -19.32 -14.51 16.35
C GLU A 53 -18.46 -14.11 15.16
N LEU A 54 -18.89 -13.08 14.42
CA LEU A 54 -18.10 -12.54 13.31
C LEU A 54 -16.76 -11.95 13.77
N ALA A 55 -16.76 -11.36 14.97
CA ALA A 55 -15.54 -10.84 15.55
C ALA A 55 -14.55 -11.97 15.89
N ARG A 56 -15.03 -13.10 16.43
CA ARG A 56 -14.20 -14.29 16.70
C ARG A 56 -13.62 -14.87 15.42
N ASP A 57 -14.45 -15.07 14.39
CA ASP A 57 -14.01 -15.57 13.09
C ASP A 57 -12.95 -14.66 12.48
N ALA A 58 -13.17 -13.34 12.50
CA ALA A 58 -12.23 -12.37 11.98
C ALA A 58 -10.91 -12.39 12.75
N CYS A 59 -10.91 -12.56 14.06
CA CYS A 59 -9.72 -12.69 14.89
C CYS A 59 -8.93 -13.97 14.55
N GLN A 60 -9.60 -15.10 14.46
CA GLN A 60 -8.97 -16.37 14.11
C GLN A 60 -8.29 -16.30 12.75
N GLU A 61 -8.98 -15.82 11.74
CA GLU A 61 -8.42 -15.61 10.40
C GLU A 61 -7.26 -14.58 10.41
N ALA A 62 -7.35 -13.55 11.24
CA ALA A 62 -6.29 -12.55 11.37
C ALA A 62 -5.02 -13.14 11.98
N PHE A 63 -5.12 -13.97 13.01
CA PHE A 63 -3.95 -14.64 13.61
C PHE A 63 -3.36 -15.70 12.67
N LEU A 64 -4.17 -16.48 11.96
CA LEU A 64 -3.68 -17.40 10.93
C LEU A 64 -2.93 -16.65 9.82
N LEU A 65 -3.46 -15.50 9.39
CA LEU A 65 -2.81 -14.66 8.41
C LEU A 65 -1.54 -14.01 8.96
N ALA A 66 -1.56 -13.60 10.24
CA ALA A 66 -0.39 -13.05 10.94
C ALA A 66 0.74 -14.07 10.97
N TRP A 67 0.48 -15.32 11.34
CA TRP A 67 1.47 -16.39 11.31
C TRP A 67 2.10 -16.55 9.93
N ARG A 68 1.29 -16.65 8.88
CA ARG A 68 1.77 -16.80 7.50
C ARG A 68 2.59 -15.62 6.99
N ARG A 69 2.29 -14.40 7.44
CA ARG A 69 2.93 -13.15 7.01
C ARG A 69 4.00 -12.64 7.96
N LEU A 70 4.22 -13.31 9.09
CA LEU A 70 5.18 -12.91 10.12
C LEU A 70 6.61 -12.70 9.57
N PRO A 71 7.12 -13.55 8.65
CA PRO A 71 8.43 -13.35 8.05
C PRO A 71 8.57 -12.04 7.27
N ALA A 72 7.45 -11.48 6.76
CA ALA A 72 7.42 -10.23 6.02
C ALA A 72 7.32 -8.97 6.90
N LEU A 73 7.09 -9.12 8.20
CA LEU A 73 7.04 -8.00 9.15
C LEU A 73 8.44 -7.42 9.35
N ARG A 74 8.68 -6.20 8.86
CA ARG A 74 10.00 -5.56 8.89
C ARG A 74 10.43 -5.15 10.28
N GLU A 75 9.54 -4.53 11.02
CA GLU A 75 9.76 -3.99 12.36
C GLU A 75 9.02 -4.84 13.39
N PRO A 76 9.72 -5.72 14.15
CA PRO A 76 9.08 -6.59 15.14
C PRO A 76 8.29 -5.85 16.22
N ALA A 77 8.74 -4.66 16.63
CA ALA A 77 8.06 -3.85 17.64
C ALA A 77 6.70 -3.30 17.14
N ALA A 78 6.50 -3.23 15.82
CA ALA A 78 5.24 -2.78 15.22
C ALA A 78 4.15 -3.87 15.13
N PHE A 79 4.37 -5.07 15.71
CA PHE A 79 3.46 -6.22 15.62
C PHE A 79 2.02 -5.88 15.99
N GLY A 80 1.78 -5.20 17.10
CA GLY A 80 0.43 -4.88 17.55
C GLY A 80 -0.35 -4.00 16.58
N GLY A 81 0.29 -2.96 16.04
CA GLY A 81 -0.30 -2.09 15.02
C GLY A 81 -0.51 -2.80 13.68
N TRP A 82 0.42 -3.69 13.31
CA TRP A 82 0.30 -4.51 12.13
C TRP A 82 -0.82 -5.56 12.25
N LEU A 83 -0.95 -6.22 13.41
CA LEU A 83 -2.04 -7.15 13.70
C LEU A 83 -3.41 -6.46 13.64
N LYS A 84 -3.57 -5.24 14.19
CA LYS A 84 -4.81 -4.46 14.06
C LYS A 84 -5.24 -4.27 12.61
N ARG A 85 -4.32 -3.99 11.71
CA ARG A 85 -4.63 -3.88 10.26
C ARG A 85 -5.14 -5.19 9.69
N LEU A 86 -4.52 -6.32 10.05
CA LEU A 86 -4.98 -7.65 9.62
C LEU A 86 -6.40 -7.93 10.13
N ILE A 87 -6.69 -7.61 11.39
CA ILE A 87 -8.02 -7.76 11.97
C ILE A 87 -9.06 -6.96 11.19
N HIS A 88 -8.82 -5.67 10.95
CA HIS A 88 -9.72 -4.84 10.15
C HIS A 88 -9.95 -5.38 8.73
N THR A 89 -8.90 -5.93 8.11
CA THR A 89 -9.01 -6.58 6.80
C THR A 89 -9.91 -7.82 6.85
N GLN A 90 -9.80 -8.65 7.90
CA GLN A 90 -10.66 -9.82 8.04
C GLN A 90 -12.11 -9.41 8.38
N CYS A 91 -12.32 -8.45 9.28
CA CYS A 91 -13.64 -7.88 9.54
C CYS A 91 -14.31 -7.36 8.26
N PHE A 92 -13.55 -6.62 7.43
CA PHE A 92 -14.03 -6.17 6.13
C PHE A 92 -14.48 -7.34 5.25
N ARG A 93 -13.70 -8.43 5.16
CA ARG A 93 -14.01 -9.61 4.35
C ARG A 93 -15.25 -10.33 4.86
N VAL A 94 -15.38 -10.50 6.17
CA VAL A 94 -16.52 -11.19 6.82
C VAL A 94 -17.80 -10.39 6.61
N ARG A 95 -17.79 -9.08 6.91
CA ARG A 95 -18.95 -8.18 6.69
C ARG A 95 -19.40 -8.17 5.23
N ARG A 96 -18.45 -8.11 4.31
CA ARG A 96 -18.74 -8.11 2.88
C ARG A 96 -19.43 -9.41 2.42
N ARG A 97 -18.99 -10.58 2.94
CA ARG A 97 -19.64 -11.87 2.62
C ARG A 97 -21.12 -11.87 3.02
N ARG A 98 -21.48 -11.10 4.05
CA ARG A 98 -22.89 -10.90 4.51
C ARG A 98 -23.59 -9.71 3.86
N GLY A 99 -23.01 -9.06 2.87
CA GLY A 99 -23.62 -7.92 2.17
C GLY A 99 -23.64 -6.61 2.95
N VAL A 100 -22.97 -6.54 4.09
CA VAL A 100 -22.89 -5.34 4.93
C VAL A 100 -21.87 -4.35 4.31
N ARG A 101 -22.26 -3.06 4.24
CA ARG A 101 -21.39 -2.01 3.68
C ARG A 101 -20.13 -1.82 4.52
N ALA A 102 -19.01 -1.66 3.84
CA ALA A 102 -17.74 -1.35 4.47
C ALA A 102 -17.71 0.06 5.04
N GLU A 103 -17.32 0.18 6.30
CA GLU A 103 -17.04 1.43 6.99
C GLU A 103 -15.54 1.66 7.16
N ILE A 104 -15.14 2.91 7.26
CA ILE A 104 -13.75 3.28 7.51
C ILE A 104 -13.45 2.97 8.97
N PRO A 105 -12.46 2.11 9.29
CA PRO A 105 -12.11 1.81 10.66
C PRO A 105 -11.64 3.07 11.41
N ASP A 106 -12.08 3.25 12.65
CA ASP A 106 -11.71 4.43 13.46
C ASP A 106 -10.20 4.51 13.76
N SER A 107 -9.56 3.34 13.86
CA SER A 107 -8.12 3.20 14.12
C SER A 107 -7.28 3.06 12.84
N ALA A 108 -7.87 3.17 11.64
CA ALA A 108 -7.13 3.02 10.39
C ALA A 108 -6.19 4.20 10.15
N GLY A 109 -4.99 4.03 10.55
CA GLY A 109 -3.71 4.39 10.02
C GLY A 109 -3.47 5.78 9.43
N ILE A 110 -4.05 6.86 9.99
CA ILE A 110 -3.41 8.17 9.87
C ILE A 110 -2.50 8.27 11.09
N ALA A 111 -1.19 8.04 10.85
CA ALA A 111 -0.19 7.94 11.91
C ALA A 111 -0.25 9.12 12.88
N ASP A 112 -0.51 8.82 14.15
CA ASP A 112 -0.39 9.81 15.24
C ASP A 112 1.10 10.07 15.51
N ARG A 113 1.57 11.21 15.05
CA ARG A 113 2.85 11.81 15.40
C ARG A 113 2.63 13.27 15.76
N ALA A 114 1.92 13.55 16.82
CA ALA A 114 1.81 14.93 17.27
C ALA A 114 1.65 15.04 18.78
N SER A 115 2.39 15.96 19.33
CA SER A 115 2.43 16.35 20.73
C SER A 115 1.85 17.73 21.02
N ASP A 116 1.14 18.37 20.06
CA ASP A 116 0.59 19.71 20.24
C ASP A 116 -0.94 19.75 20.05
N THR A 117 -1.65 20.41 20.98
CA THR A 117 -3.12 20.41 21.07
C THR A 117 -3.78 21.11 19.86
N ALA A 118 -3.20 22.18 19.34
CA ALA A 118 -3.72 22.90 18.18
C ALA A 118 -3.58 22.06 16.90
N GLU A 119 -2.49 21.29 16.76
CA GLU A 119 -2.24 20.38 15.67
C GLU A 119 -3.19 19.16 15.72
N LEU A 120 -3.61 18.74 16.91
CA LEU A 120 -4.59 17.66 17.10
C LEU A 120 -5.99 18.05 16.61
N VAL A 121 -6.43 19.30 16.81
CA VAL A 121 -7.72 19.80 16.31
C VAL A 121 -7.71 19.88 14.79
N SER A 122 -6.68 20.47 14.19
CA SER A 122 -6.53 20.56 12.73
C SER A 122 -6.53 19.18 12.08
N ARG A 123 -5.86 18.19 12.66
CA ARG A 123 -5.83 16.81 12.18
C ARG A 123 -7.18 16.07 12.32
N ARG A 124 -7.99 16.43 13.34
CA ARG A 124 -9.35 15.89 13.47
C ARG A 124 -10.24 16.36 12.31
N ASP A 125 -10.17 17.63 11.98
CA ASP A 125 -10.94 18.21 10.86
C ASP A 125 -10.51 17.62 9.52
N GLU A 126 -9.21 17.47 9.29
CA GLU A 126 -8.68 16.81 8.09
C GLU A 126 -9.15 15.36 7.98
N ARG A 127 -9.07 14.58 9.08
CA ARG A 127 -9.57 13.20 9.13
C ARG A 127 -11.06 13.14 8.79
N GLN A 128 -11.86 14.05 9.33
CA GLN A 128 -13.30 14.11 9.08
C GLN A 128 -13.61 14.44 7.63
N LEU A 129 -12.89 15.38 7.02
CA LEU A 129 -13.01 15.72 5.60
C LEU A 129 -12.66 14.52 4.71
N ILE A 130 -11.56 13.82 5.00
CA ILE A 130 -11.17 12.59 4.28
C ILE A 130 -12.26 11.52 4.42
N ARG A 131 -12.79 11.29 5.63
CA ARG A 131 -13.85 10.31 5.87
C ARG A 131 -15.10 10.63 5.06
N ARG A 132 -15.58 11.88 5.10
CA ARG A 132 -16.73 12.33 4.31
C ARG A 132 -16.53 12.13 2.82
N ALA A 133 -15.37 12.51 2.30
CA ALA A 133 -15.04 12.37 0.88
C ALA A 133 -14.97 10.88 0.46
N VAL A 134 -14.39 10.02 1.29
CA VAL A 134 -14.32 8.57 1.01
C VAL A 134 -15.70 7.92 1.12
N THR A 135 -16.54 8.33 2.08
CA THR A 135 -17.91 7.82 2.22
C THR A 135 -18.80 8.20 1.04
N ALA A 136 -18.54 9.34 0.41
CA ALA A 136 -19.27 9.80 -0.79
C ALA A 136 -18.89 9.05 -2.09
N LEU A 137 -17.81 8.24 -2.07
CA LEU A 137 -17.42 7.43 -3.23
C LEU A 137 -18.44 6.32 -3.53
N PRO A 138 -18.60 5.91 -4.81
CA PRO A 138 -19.31 4.69 -5.18
C PRO A 138 -18.78 3.49 -4.39
N VAL A 139 -19.67 2.54 -4.04
CA VAL A 139 -19.35 1.41 -3.12
C VAL A 139 -18.05 0.70 -3.49
N GLY A 140 -17.89 0.27 -4.73
CA GLY A 140 -16.70 -0.48 -5.14
C GLY A 140 -15.40 0.35 -5.15
N GLU A 141 -15.49 1.68 -5.35
CA GLU A 141 -14.36 2.59 -5.26
C GLU A 141 -13.99 2.85 -3.79
N ARG A 142 -14.99 3.05 -2.93
CA ARG A 142 -14.82 3.23 -1.48
C ARG A 142 -14.14 2.03 -0.86
N GLU A 143 -14.64 0.83 -1.14
CA GLU A 143 -14.06 -0.43 -0.64
C GLU A 143 -12.60 -0.58 -1.06
N ALA A 144 -12.29 -0.30 -2.32
CA ALA A 144 -10.91 -0.36 -2.82
C ALA A 144 -10.00 0.66 -2.12
N VAL A 145 -10.50 1.87 -1.87
CA VAL A 145 -9.76 2.93 -1.12
C VAL A 145 -9.53 2.54 0.32
N ILE A 146 -10.53 1.98 1.00
CA ILE A 146 -10.39 1.52 2.39
C ILE A 146 -9.30 0.46 2.49
N LEU A 147 -9.36 -0.58 1.66
CA LEU A 147 -8.36 -1.64 1.65
C LEU A 147 -6.96 -1.12 1.33
N PHE A 148 -6.84 -0.19 0.38
CA PHE A 148 -5.56 0.31 -0.09
C PHE A 148 -4.92 1.32 0.86
N TYR A 149 -5.65 2.41 1.20
CA TYR A 149 -5.09 3.53 1.97
C TYR A 149 -5.16 3.35 3.47
N PHE A 150 -6.21 2.73 3.98
CA PHE A 150 -6.40 2.58 5.42
C PHE A 150 -5.87 1.25 5.96
N LEU A 151 -5.99 0.17 5.19
CA LEU A 151 -5.55 -1.16 5.60
C LEU A 151 -4.19 -1.57 5.00
N GLY A 152 -3.71 -0.84 3.98
CA GLY A 152 -2.39 -1.07 3.37
C GLY A 152 -2.30 -2.38 2.60
N GLU A 153 -3.43 -2.91 2.11
CA GLU A 153 -3.45 -4.17 1.38
C GLU A 153 -2.85 -4.01 -0.03
N PRO A 154 -2.06 -4.98 -0.49
CA PRO A 154 -1.55 -4.99 -1.85
C PRO A 154 -2.69 -5.24 -2.85
N LEU A 155 -2.55 -4.72 -4.07
CA LEU A 155 -3.59 -4.73 -5.09
C LEU A 155 -4.16 -6.14 -5.39
N ARG A 156 -3.34 -7.18 -5.32
CA ARG A 156 -3.78 -8.58 -5.50
C ARG A 156 -4.73 -9.03 -4.39
N GLU A 157 -4.44 -8.64 -3.14
CA GLU A 157 -5.30 -8.97 -1.99
C GLU A 157 -6.60 -8.15 -2.04
N ILE A 158 -6.53 -6.90 -2.49
CA ILE A 158 -7.72 -6.07 -2.75
C ILE A 158 -8.60 -6.73 -3.81
N ALA A 159 -8.04 -7.16 -4.93
CA ALA A 159 -8.76 -7.85 -5.99
C ALA A 159 -9.45 -9.12 -5.47
N ARG A 160 -8.73 -9.92 -4.66
CA ARG A 160 -9.27 -11.12 -4.03
C ARG A 160 -10.39 -10.79 -3.03
N ALA A 161 -10.19 -9.78 -2.18
CA ALA A 161 -11.19 -9.36 -1.20
C ALA A 161 -12.46 -8.82 -1.86
N LEU A 162 -12.32 -8.13 -2.99
CA LEU A 162 -13.43 -7.55 -3.75
C LEU A 162 -14.05 -8.53 -4.78
N GLY A 163 -13.52 -9.72 -4.95
CA GLY A 163 -13.99 -10.69 -5.95
C GLY A 163 -13.91 -10.15 -7.37
N VAL A 164 -12.87 -9.38 -7.71
CA VAL A 164 -12.70 -8.74 -9.02
C VAL A 164 -11.29 -9.01 -9.57
N SER A 165 -11.09 -8.72 -10.86
CA SER A 165 -9.74 -8.77 -11.44
C SER A 165 -8.81 -7.69 -10.84
N VAL A 166 -7.50 -7.95 -10.83
CA VAL A 166 -6.48 -6.99 -10.36
C VAL A 166 -6.57 -5.67 -11.14
N GLY A 167 -6.82 -5.74 -12.46
CA GLY A 167 -7.03 -4.57 -13.30
C GLY A 167 -8.25 -3.74 -12.88
N LEU A 168 -9.37 -4.39 -12.52
CA LEU A 168 -10.57 -3.68 -12.07
C LEU A 168 -10.38 -3.07 -10.67
N ALA A 169 -9.71 -3.78 -9.76
CA ALA A 169 -9.36 -3.22 -8.44
C ALA A 169 -8.50 -1.96 -8.59
N GLY A 170 -7.48 -2.01 -9.46
CA GLY A 170 -6.65 -0.85 -9.75
C GLY A 170 -7.42 0.30 -10.40
N LYS A 171 -8.31 0.01 -11.37
CA LYS A 171 -9.17 1.02 -11.98
C LYS A 171 -10.07 1.72 -10.94
N ARG A 172 -10.62 0.96 -9.97
CA ARG A 172 -11.44 1.53 -8.88
C ARG A 172 -10.63 2.49 -8.01
N ILE A 173 -9.40 2.12 -7.63
CA ILE A 173 -8.51 3.00 -6.87
C ILE A 173 -8.17 4.27 -7.67
N TYR A 174 -7.88 4.12 -8.96
CA TYR A 174 -7.55 5.26 -9.82
C TYR A 174 -8.72 6.24 -9.95
N THR A 175 -9.92 5.75 -10.27
CA THR A 175 -11.11 6.63 -10.39
C THR A 175 -11.48 7.27 -9.06
N ALA A 176 -11.36 6.54 -7.97
CA ALA A 176 -11.53 7.09 -6.61
C ALA A 176 -10.56 8.23 -6.32
N ARG A 177 -9.27 8.08 -6.68
CA ARG A 177 -8.26 9.15 -6.52
C ARG A 177 -8.63 10.41 -7.28
N LEU A 178 -9.12 10.26 -8.52
CA LEU A 178 -9.57 11.42 -9.30
C LEU A 178 -10.75 12.14 -8.64
N ARG A 179 -11.71 11.39 -8.07
CA ARG A 179 -12.84 11.95 -7.33
C ARG A 179 -12.38 12.64 -6.04
N LEU A 180 -11.52 12.00 -5.27
CA LEU A 180 -10.97 12.56 -4.02
C LEU A 180 -10.16 13.82 -4.26
N ARG A 181 -9.39 13.91 -5.35
CA ARG A 181 -8.67 15.13 -5.74
C ARG A 181 -9.59 16.31 -6.05
N ARG A 182 -10.81 16.06 -6.52
CA ARG A 182 -11.81 17.10 -6.77
C ARG A 182 -12.58 17.48 -5.52
N ALA A 183 -12.74 16.56 -4.58
CA ALA A 183 -13.54 16.73 -3.36
C ALA A 183 -12.74 17.29 -2.17
N LEU A 184 -11.42 17.10 -2.15
CA LEU A 184 -10.57 17.50 -1.03
C LEU A 184 -9.68 18.69 -1.39
N PRO A 185 -9.36 19.57 -0.41
CA PRO A 185 -8.34 20.59 -0.56
C PRO A 185 -7.00 20.02 -1.01
N ARG A 186 -6.25 20.77 -1.81
CA ARG A 186 -4.98 20.30 -2.41
C ARG A 186 -3.95 19.86 -1.37
N SER A 187 -3.86 20.57 -0.23
CA SER A 187 -2.98 20.22 0.90
C SER A 187 -3.29 18.82 1.45
N ILE A 188 -4.55 18.56 1.76
CA ILE A 188 -5.03 17.28 2.29
C ILE A 188 -4.85 16.16 1.24
N THR A 189 -5.16 16.46 -0.01
CA THR A 189 -5.04 15.48 -1.10
C THR A 189 -3.60 15.01 -1.28
N VAL A 190 -2.63 15.92 -1.27
CA VAL A 190 -1.20 15.57 -1.41
C VAL A 190 -0.76 14.70 -0.25
N THR A 191 -1.09 15.09 0.97
CA THR A 191 -0.70 14.32 2.18
C THR A 191 -1.38 12.95 2.21
N PHE A 192 -2.70 12.88 2.03
CA PHE A 192 -3.46 11.63 2.09
C PHE A 192 -3.07 10.64 0.99
N LEU A 193 -2.93 11.10 -0.25
CA LEU A 193 -2.59 10.22 -1.38
C LEU A 193 -1.10 9.89 -1.47
N ALA A 194 -0.22 10.66 -0.82
CA ALA A 194 1.21 10.37 -0.72
C ALA A 194 1.57 9.41 0.44
N THR A 195 0.71 9.31 1.46
CA THR A 195 0.91 8.42 2.62
C THR A 195 0.68 6.94 2.29
N THR A 196 0.55 6.59 1.02
CA THR A 196 0.50 5.18 0.62
C THR A 196 1.76 4.49 1.09
N PRO A 197 1.68 3.42 1.90
CA PRO A 197 2.86 2.61 2.15
C PRO A 197 3.36 2.13 0.79
N ALA A 198 4.57 2.52 0.41
CA ALA A 198 5.20 2.02 -0.79
C ALA A 198 5.08 0.50 -0.78
N PRO A 199 4.57 -0.13 -1.85
CA PRO A 199 4.47 -1.58 -1.89
C PRO A 199 5.83 -2.15 -1.50
N ALA A 200 5.86 -3.20 -0.69
CA ALA A 200 7.03 -3.78 -0.03
C ALA A 200 8.16 -4.25 -0.97
N PHE A 201 8.12 -3.86 -2.24
CA PHE A 201 9.02 -4.25 -3.32
C PHE A 201 9.94 -3.13 -3.83
N THR A 202 10.00 -1.98 -3.16
CA THR A 202 10.94 -0.93 -3.57
C THR A 202 12.37 -1.29 -3.15
N ARG A 203 13.06 -2.05 -3.99
CA ARG A 203 14.52 -1.99 -4.01
C ARG A 203 14.89 -0.55 -4.35
N ARG A 204 15.48 0.19 -3.38
CA ARG A 204 16.05 1.50 -3.67
C ARG A 204 17.04 1.33 -4.81
N ILE A 205 16.81 2.06 -5.89
CA ILE A 205 17.70 2.06 -7.05
C ILE A 205 19.01 2.71 -6.60
N ARG A 206 20.12 1.98 -6.67
CA ARG A 206 21.44 2.56 -6.38
C ARG A 206 21.74 3.63 -7.42
N ALA A 207 22.26 4.77 -6.96
CA ALA A 207 22.70 5.86 -7.82
C ALA A 207 23.64 5.34 -8.94
N GLY A 208 23.38 5.77 -10.19
CA GLY A 208 24.18 5.40 -11.37
C GLY A 208 23.65 4.23 -12.20
N VAL A 209 22.95 3.25 -11.61
CA VAL A 209 22.53 2.02 -12.34
C VAL A 209 21.44 2.28 -13.38
N PHE A 210 20.69 3.39 -13.25
CA PHE A 210 19.52 3.67 -14.11
C PHE A 210 19.54 5.06 -14.73
N ASP A 211 20.71 5.73 -14.81
CA ASP A 211 20.85 7.04 -15.45
C ASP A 211 20.50 6.98 -16.94
N GLU A 212 20.59 5.81 -17.55
CA GLU A 212 20.19 5.58 -18.94
C GLU A 212 18.68 5.77 -19.20
N PHE A 213 17.85 5.66 -18.17
CA PHE A 213 16.41 5.92 -18.25
C PHE A 213 16.08 7.42 -18.15
N VAL A 214 17.02 8.25 -17.69
CA VAL A 214 16.84 9.69 -17.58
C VAL A 214 16.62 10.30 -18.96
N GLY A 215 15.61 11.12 -19.11
CA GLY A 215 15.29 11.79 -20.35
C GLY A 215 13.83 12.21 -20.47
N GLU A 216 13.53 12.87 -21.58
CA GLU A 216 12.16 13.20 -21.97
C GLU A 216 11.63 12.12 -22.92
N TYR A 217 10.38 11.73 -22.70
CA TYR A 217 9.67 10.74 -23.52
C TYR A 217 8.34 11.32 -23.97
N ARG A 218 7.95 11.07 -25.22
CA ARG A 218 6.70 11.54 -25.82
C ARG A 218 5.91 10.39 -26.41
N PHE A 219 4.59 10.43 -26.21
CA PHE A 219 3.66 9.52 -26.84
C PHE A 219 3.28 10.04 -28.23
N PRO A 220 3.50 9.30 -29.33
CA PRO A 220 3.17 9.76 -30.68
C PRO A 220 1.70 10.17 -30.83
N ASN A 221 0.80 9.43 -30.20
CA ASN A 221 -0.64 9.63 -30.28
C ASN A 221 -1.18 10.67 -29.27
N ARG A 222 -0.31 11.31 -28.46
CA ARG A 222 -0.65 12.32 -27.46
C ARG A 222 0.52 13.30 -27.32
N PRO A 223 0.71 14.21 -28.30
CA PRO A 223 1.88 15.09 -28.34
C PRO A 223 2.02 15.99 -27.10
N ASP A 224 0.91 16.37 -26.48
CA ASP A 224 0.89 17.17 -25.25
C ASP A 224 1.23 16.37 -24.00
N HIS A 225 1.24 15.04 -24.09
CA HIS A 225 1.54 14.17 -22.96
C HIS A 225 3.01 13.74 -23.00
N ARG A 226 3.83 14.51 -22.27
CA ARG A 226 5.26 14.21 -22.08
C ARG A 226 5.52 13.60 -20.70
N VAL A 227 6.43 12.65 -20.66
CA VAL A 227 6.97 12.09 -19.41
C VAL A 227 8.45 12.46 -19.33
N ILE A 228 8.84 13.10 -18.25
CA ILE A 228 10.24 13.43 -17.98
C ILE A 228 10.71 12.55 -16.83
N VAL A 229 11.72 11.71 -17.09
CA VAL A 229 12.38 10.93 -16.04
C VAL A 229 13.64 11.69 -15.62
N ARG A 230 13.76 11.99 -14.33
CA ARG A 230 14.89 12.70 -13.73
C ARG A 230 15.46 11.91 -12.57
N ARG A 231 16.73 12.12 -12.33
CA ARG A 231 17.41 11.69 -11.11
C ARG A 231 17.33 12.79 -10.07
N GLU A 232 16.88 12.42 -8.87
CA GLU A 232 16.78 13.30 -7.71
C GLU A 232 17.54 12.64 -6.55
N GLY A 233 18.78 13.02 -6.36
CA GLY A 233 19.67 12.39 -5.38
C GLY A 233 19.82 10.88 -5.62
N GLN A 234 19.27 10.10 -4.70
CA GLN A 234 19.31 8.62 -4.71
C GLN A 234 18.09 7.97 -5.37
N VAL A 235 17.16 8.73 -5.95
CA VAL A 235 15.93 8.21 -6.54
C VAL A 235 15.76 8.67 -7.99
N LEU A 236 15.03 7.86 -8.78
CA LEU A 236 14.47 8.33 -10.05
C LEU A 236 13.04 8.83 -9.81
N ALA A 237 12.67 9.92 -10.45
CA ALA A 237 11.32 10.42 -10.46
C ALA A 237 10.84 10.65 -11.89
N SER A 238 9.54 10.38 -12.14
CA SER A 238 8.89 10.75 -13.39
C SER A 238 7.94 11.92 -13.16
N TYR A 239 7.88 12.80 -14.18
CA TYR A 239 6.99 13.96 -14.21
C TYR A 239 6.07 13.79 -15.42
N ALA A 240 4.78 13.66 -15.18
CA ALA A 240 3.76 13.52 -16.21
C ALA A 240 2.50 14.28 -15.79
N GLY A 241 1.96 15.12 -16.69
CA GLY A 241 0.75 15.89 -16.41
C GLY A 241 0.82 16.77 -15.15
N GLY A 242 2.00 17.33 -14.85
CA GLY A 242 2.24 18.14 -13.63
C GLY A 242 2.39 17.33 -12.35
N GLN A 243 2.41 15.99 -12.43
CA GLN A 243 2.59 15.10 -11.28
C GLN A 243 4.01 14.55 -11.23
N ARG A 244 4.57 14.53 -10.01
CA ARG A 244 5.83 13.87 -9.69
C ARG A 244 5.52 12.50 -9.09
N ASN A 245 6.12 11.44 -9.63
CA ASN A 245 6.01 10.09 -9.11
C ASN A 245 7.42 9.51 -8.90
N VAL A 246 7.69 8.98 -7.72
CA VAL A 246 8.94 8.27 -7.45
C VAL A 246 8.90 6.92 -8.15
N LEU A 247 10.00 6.55 -8.80
CA LEU A 247 10.12 5.31 -9.55
C LEU A 247 10.94 4.27 -8.77
N ALA A 248 10.44 3.06 -8.72
CA ALA A 248 11.12 1.90 -8.18
C ALA A 248 11.39 0.87 -9.27
N SER A 249 12.50 0.12 -9.15
CA SER A 249 12.80 -0.96 -10.08
C SER A 249 12.17 -2.27 -9.62
N ARG A 250 11.45 -2.95 -10.51
CA ARG A 250 11.03 -4.35 -10.33
C ARG A 250 12.02 -5.32 -11.00
N ARG A 251 12.55 -4.94 -12.16
CA ARG A 251 13.51 -5.69 -12.99
C ARG A 251 14.42 -4.71 -13.68
N GLN A 252 15.45 -5.19 -14.36
CA GLN A 252 16.48 -4.38 -15.01
C GLN A 252 15.91 -3.25 -15.91
N ASP A 253 14.90 -3.52 -16.72
CA ASP A 253 14.31 -2.56 -17.67
C ASP A 253 12.86 -2.21 -17.31
N VAL A 254 12.45 -2.39 -16.04
CA VAL A 254 11.08 -2.14 -15.60
C VAL A 254 11.07 -1.21 -14.40
N LEU A 255 10.55 -0.01 -14.61
CA LEU A 255 10.33 0.99 -13.56
C LEU A 255 8.84 1.12 -13.25
N THR A 256 8.51 1.22 -11.97
CA THR A 256 7.14 1.35 -11.49
C THR A 256 7.02 2.58 -10.59
N PRO A 257 6.00 3.43 -10.78
CA PRO A 257 5.67 4.45 -9.80
C PRO A 257 5.40 3.82 -8.43
N THR A 258 5.84 4.49 -7.38
CA THR A 258 5.61 4.00 -6.00
C THR A 258 4.19 4.32 -5.52
N GLU A 259 3.52 5.27 -6.16
CA GLU A 259 2.24 5.82 -5.75
C GLU A 259 1.03 5.09 -6.35
N TYR A 260 1.22 4.30 -7.42
CA TYR A 260 0.12 3.57 -8.08
C TYR A 260 0.64 2.38 -8.89
N ASP A 261 -0.26 1.51 -9.33
CA ASP A 261 0.10 0.33 -10.15
C ASP A 261 0.29 0.72 -11.61
N GLY A 262 1.44 1.30 -11.88
CA GLY A 262 1.94 1.61 -13.21
C GLY A 262 3.24 0.87 -13.48
N GLU A 263 3.54 0.59 -14.73
CA GLU A 263 4.75 -0.10 -15.15
C GLU A 263 5.26 0.47 -16.46
N ALA A 264 6.46 1.02 -16.44
CA ALA A 264 7.18 1.44 -17.64
C ALA A 264 8.22 0.37 -17.99
N ARG A 265 8.00 -0.38 -19.07
CA ARG A 265 8.93 -1.38 -19.62
C ARG A 265 9.78 -0.73 -20.66
N PHE A 266 11.02 -0.45 -20.32
CA PHE A 266 11.97 0.20 -21.21
C PHE A 266 12.50 -0.78 -22.24
N GLN A 267 12.71 -0.28 -23.45
CA GLN A 267 13.21 -1.04 -24.60
C GLN A 267 14.46 -0.41 -25.15
N ARG A 268 15.42 -1.28 -25.52
CA ARG A 268 16.72 -0.90 -26.03
C ARG A 268 16.79 -1.12 -27.55
N ASN A 269 17.60 -0.31 -28.23
CA ASN A 269 17.95 -0.55 -29.62
C ASN A 269 19.07 -1.62 -29.70
N ARG A 270 19.47 -1.96 -30.94
CA ARG A 270 20.55 -2.92 -31.22
C ARG A 270 21.91 -2.54 -30.61
N ARG A 271 22.11 -1.26 -30.25
CA ARG A 271 23.32 -0.75 -29.58
C ARG A 271 23.18 -0.70 -28.05
N GLY A 272 22.15 -1.36 -27.48
CA GLY A 272 21.90 -1.43 -26.04
C GLY A 272 21.35 -0.14 -25.40
N ARG A 273 21.11 0.94 -26.17
CA ARG A 273 20.63 2.22 -25.63
C ARG A 273 19.11 2.22 -25.44
N VAL A 274 18.63 2.74 -24.33
CA VAL A 274 17.21 2.95 -24.05
C VAL A 274 16.63 4.00 -25.01
N THR A 275 15.64 3.61 -25.81
CA THR A 275 15.03 4.47 -26.85
C THR A 275 13.55 4.73 -26.65
N ARG A 276 12.87 3.87 -25.94
CA ARG A 276 11.43 3.97 -25.67
C ARG A 276 11.03 3.16 -24.45
N PHE A 277 9.82 3.39 -23.94
CA PHE A 277 9.16 2.47 -23.01
C PHE A 277 7.72 2.19 -23.43
N VAL A 278 7.24 1.00 -23.08
CA VAL A 278 5.82 0.64 -23.14
C VAL A 278 5.24 0.87 -21.77
N TYR A 279 4.18 1.67 -21.68
CA TYR A 279 3.53 1.98 -20.43
C TYR A 279 2.30 1.10 -20.23
N TYR A 280 2.23 0.51 -19.06
CA TYR A 280 1.10 -0.27 -18.57
C TYR A 280 0.56 0.40 -17.32
N GLU A 281 -0.75 0.40 -17.17
CA GLU A 281 -1.42 0.84 -15.96
C GLU A 281 -2.47 -0.21 -15.61
N PHE A 282 -2.43 -0.72 -14.38
CA PHE A 282 -3.28 -1.82 -13.92
C PHE A 282 -3.27 -3.03 -14.86
N GLY A 283 -2.10 -3.38 -15.39
CA GLY A 283 -1.93 -4.50 -16.31
C GLY A 283 -2.39 -4.25 -17.75
N ARG A 284 -3.01 -3.10 -18.05
CA ARG A 284 -3.45 -2.71 -19.39
C ARG A 284 -2.38 -1.87 -20.08
N ARG A 285 -1.99 -2.23 -21.30
CA ARG A 285 -1.10 -1.42 -22.13
C ARG A 285 -1.80 -0.12 -22.51
N LEU A 286 -1.20 1.03 -22.16
CA LEU A 286 -1.71 2.36 -22.51
C LEU A 286 -1.04 2.97 -23.73
N GLY A 287 0.22 2.66 -23.97
CA GLY A 287 0.93 3.21 -25.13
C GLY A 287 2.43 2.98 -25.11
N VAL A 288 3.09 3.53 -26.11
CA VAL A 288 4.54 3.53 -26.25
C VAL A 288 5.02 4.98 -26.28
N ALA A 289 5.94 5.32 -25.39
CA ALA A 289 6.60 6.62 -25.39
C ALA A 289 8.03 6.50 -25.93
N HIS A 290 8.40 7.38 -26.84
CA HIS A 290 9.73 7.42 -27.45
C HIS A 290 10.60 8.46 -26.76
N LYS A 291 11.85 8.11 -26.51
CA LYS A 291 12.85 9.02 -25.94
C LYS A 291 13.19 10.12 -26.95
N VAL A 292 13.08 11.36 -26.51
CA VAL A 292 13.44 12.51 -27.32
C VAL A 292 14.96 12.63 -27.33
N ALA A 293 15.55 12.67 -28.51
CA ALA A 293 16.99 12.91 -28.66
C ALA A 293 17.33 14.31 -28.11
N ARG A 294 18.30 14.42 -27.20
CA ARG A 294 18.83 15.73 -26.83
C ARG A 294 19.42 16.35 -28.10
N ARG A 295 18.86 17.48 -28.53
CA ARG A 295 19.60 18.35 -29.49
C ARG A 295 20.91 18.70 -28.79
N ALA A 296 22.04 18.30 -29.41
CA ALA A 296 23.34 18.83 -29.02
C ALA A 296 23.26 20.36 -29.20
N ARG A 297 23.52 21.06 -28.07
CA ARG A 297 23.78 22.50 -28.11
C ARG A 297 25.24 22.70 -28.49
#